data_ebb477dd0545261c67e722bc0114cdd8
#
_entry.id   ebb477dd0545261c67e722bc0114cdd8
#
_cell.length_a   1.000
_cell.length_b   1.000
_cell.length_c   1.000
_cell.angle_alpha   90.00
_cell.angle_beta   90.00
_cell.angle_gamma   90.00
#
_symmetry.space_group_name_H-M   'P 1'
#
loop_
_entity.id
_entity.type
_entity.pdbx_description
1 polymer ?
#
loop_
_entity_poly.entity_id
_entity_poly.type
_entity_poly.pdbx_seq_one_letter_code
_entity_poly.pdbx_strand_id
1 'polypeptide(L)'
;MQPVYIQRIASIHPQGNHSQENNPKVNDSPDVSANRPFLQACEPDYKDIIANATLRRRMSRIVKMGVACGLECMGELSPEKIEGIITATGLGCLVDTEKFLNNLLDNEERMLNPTPFIQSTFNTIGAQIALIHQIHAYNMTYVHRGLSFESALLDAMM
;
A
#
# COMPACT_ATOMS: atom_id res chain seq x y z
N MET A 1 28.42 -9.96 5.47
CA MET A 1 27.09 -9.57 4.98
C MET A 1 27.09 -9.66 3.47
N GLN A 2 26.14 -10.34 2.87
CA GLN A 2 26.02 -10.30 1.42
C GLN A 2 25.47 -8.93 0.99
N PRO A 3 25.87 -8.41 -0.19
CA PRO A 3 25.35 -7.14 -0.67
C PRO A 3 23.85 -7.24 -0.97
N VAL A 4 23.08 -6.26 -0.53
CA VAL A 4 21.64 -6.13 -0.79
C VAL A 4 21.44 -5.10 -1.89
N TYR A 5 20.61 -5.42 -2.88
CA TYR A 5 20.36 -4.55 -4.04
C TYR A 5 18.89 -4.18 -4.14
N ILE A 6 18.61 -2.93 -4.49
CA ILE A 6 17.26 -2.49 -4.89
C ILE A 6 17.12 -2.77 -6.39
N GLN A 7 16.25 -3.71 -6.73
CA GLN A 7 16.04 -4.12 -8.12
C GLN A 7 15.01 -3.23 -8.83
N ARG A 8 13.96 -2.79 -8.11
CA ARG A 8 12.87 -2.01 -8.68
C ARG A 8 12.23 -1.09 -7.64
N ILE A 9 11.70 0.04 -8.07
CA ILE A 9 11.00 1.01 -7.23
C ILE A 9 9.70 1.42 -7.92
N ALA A 10 8.61 1.51 -7.16
CA ALA A 10 7.35 2.13 -7.57
C ALA A 10 6.88 3.11 -6.49
N SER A 11 6.30 4.23 -6.88
CA SER A 11 5.86 5.25 -5.92
C SER A 11 4.62 6.01 -6.41
N ILE A 12 3.77 6.42 -5.47
CA ILE A 12 2.65 7.34 -5.68
C ILE A 12 2.87 8.54 -4.77
N HIS A 13 3.12 9.72 -5.35
CA HIS A 13 3.44 10.93 -4.60
C HIS A 13 2.86 12.19 -5.29
N PRO A 14 2.93 13.39 -4.69
CA PRO A 14 2.31 14.59 -5.24
C PRO A 14 2.85 15.05 -6.60
N GLN A 15 4.04 14.63 -6.99
CA GLN A 15 4.69 15.02 -8.25
C GLN A 15 4.44 14.02 -9.40
N GLY A 16 3.65 12.99 -9.19
CA GLY A 16 3.30 11.99 -10.19
C GLY A 16 3.49 10.55 -9.71
N ASN A 17 3.26 9.61 -10.62
CA ASN A 17 3.48 8.18 -10.40
C ASN A 17 4.76 7.79 -11.12
N HIS A 18 5.66 7.12 -10.44
CA HIS A 18 6.86 6.57 -11.07
C HIS A 18 6.95 5.06 -10.84
N SER A 19 6.83 4.32 -11.93
CA SER A 19 7.42 3.00 -12.06
C SER A 19 8.69 3.18 -12.89
N GLN A 20 9.86 3.01 -12.30
CA GLN A 20 11.12 3.15 -13.05
C GLN A 20 11.65 1.79 -13.49
N GLU A 21 11.55 1.52 -14.79
CA GLU A 21 12.67 1.03 -15.58
C GLU A 21 13.35 2.28 -16.18
N ASN A 22 14.47 2.69 -15.62
CA ASN A 22 15.41 3.67 -16.19
C ASN A 22 14.87 4.76 -17.14
N ASN A 23 14.11 5.78 -16.65
CA ASN A 23 14.29 7.14 -17.16
C ASN A 23 13.50 8.20 -16.36
N PRO A 24 14.10 9.21 -15.77
CA PRO A 24 13.38 10.30 -15.15
C PRO A 24 12.92 11.30 -16.22
N LYS A 25 11.68 11.24 -16.66
CA LYS A 25 11.02 12.41 -17.25
C LYS A 25 10.32 13.17 -16.13
N VAL A 26 11.09 13.99 -15.44
CA VAL A 26 10.56 15.05 -14.58
C VAL A 26 10.09 16.17 -15.49
N ASN A 27 8.81 16.21 -15.80
CA ASN A 27 8.16 17.37 -16.36
C ASN A 27 6.76 17.43 -15.80
N ASP A 28 6.64 17.97 -14.60
CA ASP A 28 5.54 18.81 -14.15
C ASP A 28 5.86 19.19 -12.70
N SER A 29 6.41 20.38 -12.53
CA SER A 29 6.54 20.98 -11.20
C SER A 29 5.13 21.16 -10.64
N PRO A 30 4.82 20.63 -9.43
CA PRO A 30 3.54 20.89 -8.80
C PRO A 30 3.40 22.40 -8.62
N ASP A 31 2.24 22.92 -8.92
CA ASP A 31 1.91 24.31 -8.60
C ASP A 31 1.95 24.51 -7.07
N VAL A 32 3.11 24.90 -6.57
CA VAL A 32 3.37 25.15 -5.15
C VAL A 32 2.72 26.46 -4.70
N SER A 33 2.07 27.20 -5.60
CA SER A 33 1.48 28.53 -5.35
C SER A 33 0.16 28.49 -4.55
N ALA A 34 -0.47 27.31 -4.44
CA ALA A 34 -1.66 27.19 -3.62
C ALA A 34 -1.29 27.07 -2.14
N ASN A 35 -1.75 28.01 -1.34
CA ASN A 35 -1.61 28.04 0.13
C ASN A 35 -2.38 26.88 0.80
N ARG A 36 -2.01 25.62 0.48
CA ARG A 36 -2.60 24.40 1.01
C ARG A 36 -1.68 23.82 2.06
N PRO A 37 -2.19 23.46 3.24
CA PRO A 37 -1.39 22.89 4.33
C PRO A 37 -0.89 21.46 4.02
N PHE A 38 -1.29 20.86 2.89
CA PHE A 38 -0.92 19.49 2.50
C PHE A 38 -0.84 19.37 0.97
N LEU A 39 0.00 18.46 0.52
CA LEU A 39 0.11 18.06 -0.88
C LEU A 39 -0.73 16.80 -1.11
N GLN A 40 -1.50 16.80 -2.20
CA GLN A 40 -2.30 15.63 -2.59
C GLN A 40 -1.48 14.73 -3.51
N ALA A 41 -1.44 13.43 -3.22
CA ALA A 41 -0.80 12.46 -4.10
C ALA A 41 -1.52 12.37 -5.45
N CYS A 42 -0.74 12.27 -6.54
CA CYS A 42 -1.24 11.99 -7.87
C CYS A 42 -1.46 10.48 -8.02
N GLU A 43 -2.72 10.06 -7.98
CA GLU A 43 -3.08 8.63 -8.03
C GLU A 43 -3.27 8.16 -9.48
N PRO A 44 -2.82 6.93 -9.83
CA PRO A 44 -3.06 6.34 -11.14
C PRO A 44 -4.54 5.91 -11.32
N ASP A 45 -4.94 5.57 -12.55
CA ASP A 45 -6.19 4.81 -12.71
C ASP A 45 -5.95 3.36 -12.24
N TYR A 46 -6.47 3.06 -11.07
CA TYR A 46 -6.33 1.74 -10.45
C TYR A 46 -6.96 0.60 -11.25
N LYS A 47 -7.73 0.88 -12.31
CA LYS A 47 -8.33 -0.17 -13.15
C LYS A 47 -7.28 -0.93 -13.93
N ASP A 48 -6.23 -0.23 -14.34
CA ASP A 48 -5.15 -0.79 -15.14
C ASP A 48 -4.22 -1.68 -14.29
N ILE A 49 -4.10 -1.37 -12.98
CA ILE A 49 -3.19 -2.06 -12.07
C ILE A 49 -3.91 -3.17 -11.29
N ILE A 50 -5.11 -2.87 -10.75
CA ILE A 50 -5.92 -3.81 -9.98
C ILE A 50 -7.09 -4.26 -10.84
N ALA A 51 -6.90 -5.30 -11.65
CA ALA A 51 -7.87 -5.76 -12.63
C ALA A 51 -9.22 -6.20 -12.02
N ASN A 52 -9.20 -6.84 -10.84
CA ASN A 52 -10.42 -7.32 -10.18
C ASN A 52 -11.27 -6.17 -9.65
N ALA A 53 -12.35 -5.84 -10.36
CA ALA A 53 -13.25 -4.73 -10.03
C ALA A 53 -13.95 -4.91 -8.68
N THR A 54 -14.30 -6.15 -8.29
CA THR A 54 -14.97 -6.43 -7.01
C THR A 54 -14.01 -6.19 -5.85
N LEU A 55 -12.78 -6.64 -5.97
CA LEU A 55 -11.73 -6.43 -4.98
C LEU A 55 -11.41 -4.93 -4.86
N ARG A 56 -11.19 -4.25 -6.00
CA ARG A 56 -10.88 -2.83 -6.07
C ARG A 56 -11.95 -1.94 -5.43
N ARG A 57 -13.24 -2.25 -5.59
CA ARG A 57 -14.33 -1.49 -4.97
C ARG A 57 -14.38 -1.60 -3.44
N ARG A 58 -13.88 -2.69 -2.89
CA ARG A 58 -13.84 -2.91 -1.43
C ARG A 58 -12.65 -2.23 -0.76
N MET A 59 -11.59 -1.93 -1.51
CA MET A 59 -10.37 -1.29 -0.99
C MET A 59 -10.61 0.19 -0.72
N SER A 60 -10.17 0.67 0.43
CA SER A 60 -10.05 2.10 0.73
C SER A 60 -8.95 2.75 -0.10
N ARG A 61 -8.87 4.07 -0.05
CA ARG A 61 -7.86 4.84 -0.81
C ARG A 61 -6.44 4.38 -0.49
N ILE A 62 -6.09 4.30 0.80
CA ILE A 62 -4.74 3.92 1.22
C ILE A 62 -4.39 2.47 0.83
N VAL A 63 -5.36 1.56 0.91
CA VAL A 63 -5.18 0.17 0.50
C VAL A 63 -4.94 0.08 -1.01
N LYS A 64 -5.70 0.84 -1.83
CA LYS A 64 -5.46 0.90 -3.28
C LYS A 64 -4.07 1.41 -3.61
N MET A 65 -3.64 2.50 -2.98
CA MET A 65 -2.32 3.08 -3.18
C MET A 65 -1.21 2.06 -2.87
N GLY A 66 -1.28 1.44 -1.70
CA GLY A 66 -0.26 0.47 -1.27
C GLY A 66 -0.24 -0.79 -2.13
N VAL A 67 -1.42 -1.34 -2.45
CA VAL A 67 -1.52 -2.50 -3.34
C VAL A 67 -1.03 -2.17 -4.75
N ALA A 68 -1.41 -1.02 -5.32
CA ALA A 68 -0.95 -0.63 -6.65
C ALA A 68 0.57 -0.48 -6.71
N CYS A 69 1.18 0.22 -5.74
CA CYS A 69 2.64 0.32 -5.66
C CYS A 69 3.32 -1.05 -5.56
N GLY A 70 2.77 -1.95 -4.74
CA GLY A 70 3.31 -3.31 -4.60
C GLY A 70 3.24 -4.10 -5.91
N LEU A 71 2.09 -4.06 -6.60
CA LEU A 71 1.90 -4.74 -7.87
C LEU A 71 2.81 -4.19 -8.98
N GLU A 72 2.93 -2.86 -9.09
CA GLU A 72 3.85 -2.23 -10.04
C GLU A 72 5.32 -2.53 -9.73
N CYS A 73 5.69 -2.55 -8.45
CA CYS A 73 7.03 -2.90 -8.02
C CYS A 73 7.38 -4.35 -8.38
N MET A 74 6.44 -5.28 -8.22
CA MET A 74 6.61 -6.67 -8.60
C MET A 74 6.74 -6.84 -10.12
N GLY A 75 5.96 -6.09 -10.91
CA GLY A 75 5.96 -6.16 -12.36
C GLY A 75 5.77 -7.59 -12.88
N GLU A 76 6.73 -8.07 -13.71
CA GLU A 76 6.69 -9.41 -14.30
C GLU A 76 7.41 -10.48 -13.45
N LEU A 77 7.79 -10.16 -12.20
CA LEU A 77 8.41 -11.16 -11.33
C LEU A 77 7.44 -12.32 -11.06
N SER A 78 7.94 -13.53 -11.24
CA SER A 78 7.18 -14.73 -10.86
C SER A 78 6.92 -14.73 -9.36
N PRO A 79 5.68 -14.97 -8.89
CA PRO A 79 5.35 -15.03 -7.47
C PRO A 79 6.21 -16.01 -6.67
N GLU A 80 6.65 -17.08 -7.32
CA GLU A 80 7.50 -18.12 -6.72
C GLU A 80 8.91 -17.63 -6.35
N LYS A 81 9.34 -16.49 -6.93
CA LYS A 81 10.64 -15.88 -6.61
C LYS A 81 10.56 -14.88 -5.46
N ILE A 82 9.36 -14.64 -4.93
CA ILE A 82 9.14 -13.71 -3.84
C ILE A 82 9.19 -14.49 -2.54
N GLU A 83 10.26 -14.28 -1.79
CA GLU A 83 10.52 -14.95 -0.52
C GLU A 83 9.84 -14.26 0.67
N GLY A 84 9.43 -12.99 0.49
CA GLY A 84 8.71 -12.27 1.53
C GLY A 84 8.04 -10.99 1.03
N ILE A 85 7.00 -10.57 1.75
CA ILE A 85 6.33 -9.28 1.62
C ILE A 85 6.45 -8.58 2.97
N ILE A 86 7.17 -7.48 3.00
CA ILE A 86 7.35 -6.69 4.22
C ILE A 86 6.74 -5.32 3.97
N THR A 87 5.79 -4.94 4.81
CA THR A 87 5.11 -3.66 4.73
C THR A 87 5.39 -2.81 5.96
N ALA A 88 5.37 -1.49 5.78
CA ALA A 88 5.56 -0.53 6.85
C ALA A 88 4.48 0.54 6.81
N THR A 89 3.90 0.85 7.95
CA THR A 89 2.93 1.92 8.09
C THR A 89 3.09 2.62 9.43
N GLY A 90 2.89 3.94 9.46
CA GLY A 90 2.95 4.69 10.72
C GLY A 90 1.70 4.46 11.59
N LEU A 91 0.52 4.49 10.98
CA LEU A 91 -0.77 4.50 11.66
C LEU A 91 -1.79 3.50 11.05
N GLY A 92 -1.42 2.77 10.02
CA GLY A 92 -2.29 1.81 9.36
C GLY A 92 -3.42 2.45 8.56
N CYS A 93 -4.55 1.76 8.48
CA CYS A 93 -5.72 2.14 7.68
C CYS A 93 -6.74 2.90 8.55
N LEU A 94 -6.38 4.12 9.02
CA LEU A 94 -7.19 4.90 9.98
C LEU A 94 -8.62 5.14 9.50
N VAL A 95 -8.84 5.45 8.22
CA VAL A 95 -10.18 5.70 7.66
C VAL A 95 -11.09 4.48 7.80
N ASP A 96 -10.54 3.29 7.57
CA ASP A 96 -11.29 2.04 7.71
C ASP A 96 -11.53 1.70 9.18
N THR A 97 -10.55 1.99 10.05
CA THR A 97 -10.68 1.83 11.50
C THR A 97 -11.79 2.73 12.05
N GLU A 98 -11.78 4.01 11.69
CA GLU A 98 -12.82 4.97 12.08
C GLU A 98 -14.19 4.52 11.60
N LYS A 99 -14.31 4.13 10.33
CA LYS A 99 -15.55 3.63 9.76
C LYS A 99 -16.06 2.37 10.47
N PHE A 100 -15.16 1.44 10.83
CA PHE A 100 -15.53 0.24 11.57
C PHE A 100 -16.03 0.58 12.96
N LEU A 101 -15.32 1.45 13.70
CA LEU A 101 -15.70 1.84 15.06
C LEU A 101 -17.03 2.61 15.08
N ASN A 102 -17.24 3.54 14.14
CA ASN A 102 -18.51 4.26 14.02
C ASN A 102 -19.65 3.28 13.73
N ASN A 103 -19.49 2.35 12.80
CA ASN A 103 -20.51 1.34 12.52
C ASN A 103 -20.82 0.46 13.75
N LEU A 104 -19.81 0.17 14.55
CA LEU A 104 -19.97 -0.61 15.78
C LEU A 104 -20.82 0.15 16.82
N LEU A 105 -20.56 1.44 16.98
CA LEU A 105 -21.32 2.30 17.89
C LEU A 105 -22.76 2.53 17.40
N ASP A 106 -22.93 2.90 16.13
CA ASP A 106 -24.22 3.24 15.52
C ASP A 106 -25.18 2.05 15.47
N ASN A 107 -24.65 0.83 15.34
CA ASN A 107 -25.45 -0.41 15.29
C ASN A 107 -25.53 -1.17 16.62
N GLU A 108 -25.08 -0.58 17.71
CA GLU A 108 -25.07 -1.23 19.03
C GLU A 108 -24.43 -2.64 18.98
N GLU A 109 -23.31 -2.77 18.25
CA GLU A 109 -22.57 -4.03 18.03
C GLU A 109 -23.34 -5.10 17.25
N ARG A 110 -24.45 -4.73 16.57
CA ARG A 110 -25.27 -5.64 15.80
C ARG A 110 -25.08 -5.46 14.29
N MET A 111 -25.32 -6.52 13.52
CA MET A 111 -25.34 -6.51 12.05
C MET A 111 -24.13 -5.79 11.40
N LEU A 112 -22.94 -6.00 11.94
CA LEU A 112 -21.74 -5.34 11.49
C LEU A 112 -21.31 -5.82 10.11
N ASN A 113 -20.94 -4.87 9.24
CA ASN A 113 -20.34 -5.17 7.95
C ASN A 113 -18.88 -5.62 8.16
N PRO A 114 -18.48 -6.83 7.73
CA PRO A 114 -17.11 -7.31 7.93
C PRO A 114 -16.06 -6.57 7.08
N THR A 115 -16.46 -5.89 6.00
CA THR A 115 -15.50 -5.25 5.09
C THR A 115 -14.67 -4.14 5.76
N PRO A 116 -15.22 -3.18 6.50
CA PRO A 116 -14.41 -2.19 7.22
C PRO A 116 -13.48 -2.82 8.25
N PHE A 117 -13.91 -3.88 8.94
CA PHE A 117 -13.06 -4.62 9.88
C PHE A 117 -11.82 -5.20 9.17
N ILE A 118 -12.03 -5.96 8.09
CA ILE A 118 -10.93 -6.57 7.32
C ILE A 118 -9.98 -5.50 6.79
N GLN A 119 -10.50 -4.35 6.33
CA GLN A 119 -9.69 -3.26 5.79
C GLN A 119 -8.98 -2.44 6.87
N SER A 120 -9.42 -2.48 8.12
CA SER A 120 -8.82 -1.74 9.23
C SER A 120 -7.55 -2.37 9.79
N THR A 121 -7.30 -3.64 9.49
CA THR A 121 -6.13 -4.34 10.01
C THR A 121 -4.84 -3.83 9.36
N PHE A 122 -3.77 -3.73 10.14
CA PHE A 122 -2.50 -3.15 9.68
C PHE A 122 -1.85 -3.93 8.54
N ASN A 123 -2.06 -5.24 8.49
CA ASN A 123 -1.49 -6.15 7.49
C ASN A 123 -2.30 -6.21 6.18
N THR A 124 -3.39 -5.47 6.06
CA THR A 124 -4.30 -5.56 4.91
C THR A 124 -3.59 -5.38 3.57
N ILE A 125 -2.66 -4.43 3.43
CA ILE A 125 -1.96 -4.17 2.17
C ILE A 125 -1.11 -5.37 1.77
N GLY A 126 -0.24 -5.85 2.65
CA GLY A 126 0.59 -7.04 2.38
C GLY A 126 -0.23 -8.29 2.11
N ALA A 127 -1.32 -8.49 2.86
CA ALA A 127 -2.24 -9.61 2.67
C ALA A 127 -2.97 -9.54 1.31
N GLN A 128 -3.40 -8.37 0.85
CA GLN A 128 -4.05 -8.20 -0.45
C GLN A 128 -3.09 -8.48 -1.61
N ILE A 129 -1.83 -8.03 -1.52
CA ILE A 129 -0.80 -8.33 -2.51
C ILE A 129 -0.58 -9.85 -2.58
N ALA A 130 -0.41 -10.49 -1.42
CA ALA A 130 -0.23 -11.94 -1.32
C ALA A 130 -1.40 -12.71 -1.94
N LEU A 131 -2.65 -12.29 -1.67
CA LEU A 131 -3.85 -12.93 -2.22
C LEU A 131 -3.97 -12.77 -3.74
N ILE A 132 -3.67 -11.60 -4.29
CA ILE A 132 -3.76 -11.31 -5.72
C ILE A 132 -2.80 -12.21 -6.51
N HIS A 133 -1.59 -12.41 -6.01
CA HIS A 133 -0.54 -13.18 -6.67
C HIS A 133 -0.33 -14.59 -6.11
N GLN A 134 -1.18 -15.03 -5.16
CA GLN A 134 -1.06 -16.35 -4.52
C GLN A 134 0.32 -16.61 -3.90
N ILE A 135 0.91 -15.57 -3.28
CA ILE A 135 2.19 -15.64 -2.61
C ILE A 135 1.98 -16.20 -1.21
N HIS A 136 2.63 -17.33 -0.91
CA HIS A 136 2.56 -18.02 0.38
C HIS A 136 3.85 -17.86 1.20
N ALA A 137 4.64 -16.86 0.88
CA ALA A 137 5.90 -16.55 1.52
C ALA A 137 5.72 -15.77 2.84
N TYR A 138 6.83 -15.45 3.49
CA TYR A 138 6.87 -14.59 4.66
C TYR A 138 6.09 -13.29 4.43
N ASN A 139 5.24 -12.89 5.39
CA ASN A 139 4.46 -11.68 5.27
C ASN A 139 4.40 -10.96 6.62
N MET A 140 5.08 -9.82 6.72
CA MET A 140 5.20 -9.05 7.94
C MET A 140 4.79 -7.59 7.75
N THR A 141 4.20 -6.99 8.78
CA THR A 141 3.85 -5.57 8.78
C THR A 141 4.38 -4.89 10.02
N TYR A 142 5.18 -3.85 9.83
CA TYR A 142 5.73 -3.03 10.90
C TYR A 142 4.89 -1.77 11.13
N VAL A 143 4.52 -1.54 12.40
CA VAL A 143 3.69 -0.41 12.82
C VAL A 143 4.37 0.26 14.02
N HIS A 144 5.43 1.02 13.75
CA HIS A 144 6.24 1.73 14.74
C HIS A 144 6.20 3.25 14.55
N ARG A 145 5.10 3.78 14.02
CA ARG A 145 4.98 5.21 13.69
C ARG A 145 6.14 5.68 12.80
N GLY A 146 6.98 6.59 13.28
CA GLY A 146 8.11 7.13 12.53
C GLY A 146 9.26 6.15 12.26
N LEU A 147 9.34 5.02 12.95
CA LEU A 147 10.39 4.01 12.78
C LEU A 147 9.93 2.76 11.99
N SER A 148 8.74 2.83 11.38
CA SER A 148 8.16 1.67 10.67
C SER A 148 8.96 1.28 9.45
N PHE A 149 9.45 2.26 8.68
CA PHE A 149 10.24 2.02 7.47
C PHE A 149 11.58 1.39 7.79
N GLU A 150 12.30 1.92 8.77
CA GLU A 150 13.61 1.41 9.19
C GLU A 150 13.51 -0.02 9.71
N SER A 151 12.44 -0.33 10.47
CA SER A 151 12.19 -1.68 10.98
C SER A 151 11.92 -2.68 9.83
N ALA A 152 11.11 -2.28 8.85
CA ALA A 152 10.81 -3.11 7.68
C ALA A 152 12.05 -3.31 6.80
N LEU A 153 12.87 -2.28 6.62
CA LEU A 153 14.11 -2.36 5.85
C LEU A 153 15.13 -3.29 6.52
N LEU A 154 15.26 -3.20 7.84
CA LEU A 154 16.15 -4.07 8.61
C LEU A 154 15.75 -5.54 8.47
N ASP A 155 14.45 -5.85 8.58
CA ASP A 155 13.92 -7.20 8.38
C ASP A 155 14.20 -7.72 6.95
N ALA A 156 14.00 -6.87 5.94
CA ALA A 156 14.25 -7.22 4.54
C ALA A 156 15.76 -7.50 4.23
N MET A 157 16.64 -7.06 5.09
CA MET A 157 18.10 -7.26 4.93
C MET A 157 18.63 -8.50 5.68
N MET A 158 17.81 -9.12 6.50
CA MET A 158 18.18 -10.32 7.31
C MET A 158 17.87 -11.61 6.59
#